data_1ae9c74f7e0f0eac227e15d81ac81943
#
_entry.id   1ae9c74f7e0f0eac227e15d81ac81943
#
_cell.length_a   1.000
_cell.length_b   1.000
_cell.length_c   1.000
_cell.angle_alpha   90.00
_cell.angle_beta   90.00
_cell.angle_gamma   90.00
#
_symmetry.space_group_name_H-M   'P 1'
#
loop_
_entity.id
_entity.type
_entity.pdbx_description
1 polymer ?
#
loop_
_entity_poly.entity_id
_entity_poly.type
_entity_poly.pdbx_seq_one_letter_code
_entity_poly.pdbx_strand_id
1 'polypeptide(L)'
;MIVIGIYDDHNSSACLSINGEIVCAIQEERLTKRKNEKGFPVKAVKYLLDEYQLSNDNIDIVAMSTIERTDINHFKYPIDTVFSVNDHLDMMNCYWKPKLSGKEYPKHYIKDIFEKKYPQENILYKIPDSYYDLPVEERQEKITSITIDAVSKIMDIDKSKIKFYDHHTC
;
A
#
# COMPACT_ATOMS: atom_id res chain seq x y z
N MET A 1 1.10 -24.49 7.67
CA MET A 1 0.44 -23.22 7.30
C MET A 1 1.51 -22.21 6.96
N ILE A 2 1.43 -21.62 5.76
CA ILE A 2 2.38 -20.61 5.24
C ILE A 2 1.64 -19.26 5.12
N VAL A 3 2.16 -18.26 5.79
CA VAL A 3 1.56 -16.91 5.84
C VAL A 3 2.60 -15.89 5.37
N ILE A 4 2.22 -15.05 4.43
CA ILE A 4 2.96 -13.85 4.05
C ILE A 4 2.30 -12.65 4.73
N GLY A 5 2.99 -12.02 5.68
CA GLY A 5 2.58 -10.77 6.30
C GLY A 5 3.10 -9.58 5.49
N ILE A 6 2.23 -8.59 5.23
CA ILE A 6 2.56 -7.42 4.42
C ILE A 6 2.16 -6.15 5.17
N TYR A 7 3.11 -5.24 5.31
CA TYR A 7 2.89 -3.85 5.68
C TYR A 7 3.18 -2.96 4.47
N ASP A 8 2.17 -2.29 3.97
CA ASP A 8 2.20 -1.58 2.70
C ASP A 8 2.08 -0.05 2.82
N ASP A 9 2.46 0.50 3.96
CA ASP A 9 2.57 1.94 4.20
C ASP A 9 4.05 2.38 4.23
N HIS A 10 4.38 3.46 4.95
CA HIS A 10 5.76 3.92 5.12
C HIS A 10 6.61 2.85 5.83
N ASN A 11 7.86 2.71 5.42
CA ASN A 11 8.73 1.60 5.83
C ASN A 11 8.16 0.23 5.47
N SER A 12 7.58 0.15 4.27
CA SER A 12 6.92 -1.06 3.80
C SER A 12 7.80 -2.31 3.94
N SER A 13 7.19 -3.41 4.30
CA SER A 13 7.90 -4.64 4.65
C SER A 13 7.04 -5.87 4.37
N ALA A 14 7.72 -7.01 4.26
CA ALA A 14 7.08 -8.31 4.22
C ALA A 14 7.74 -9.27 5.20
N CYS A 15 6.96 -10.23 5.69
CA CYS A 15 7.46 -11.32 6.51
C CYS A 15 6.86 -12.66 6.07
N LEU A 16 7.59 -13.73 6.34
CA LEU A 16 7.16 -15.10 6.12
C LEU A 16 7.03 -15.81 7.46
N SER A 17 5.88 -16.40 7.69
CA SER A 17 5.65 -17.32 8.80
C SER A 17 5.34 -18.72 8.28
N ILE A 18 5.99 -19.71 8.86
CA ILE A 18 5.75 -21.14 8.55
C ILE A 18 5.37 -21.84 9.86
N ASN A 19 4.17 -22.41 9.88
CA ASN A 19 3.63 -23.12 11.05
C ASN A 19 3.63 -22.31 12.36
N GLY A 20 3.45 -21.00 12.25
CA GLY A 20 3.40 -20.08 13.40
C GLY A 20 4.75 -19.47 13.79
N GLU A 21 5.85 -19.90 13.18
CA GLU A 21 7.17 -19.31 13.41
C GLU A 21 7.51 -18.30 12.30
N ILE A 22 7.99 -17.11 12.69
CA ILE A 22 8.50 -16.12 11.73
C ILE A 22 9.89 -16.57 11.31
N VAL A 23 10.02 -16.96 10.05
CA VAL A 23 11.29 -17.47 9.48
C VAL A 23 12.08 -16.39 8.75
N CYS A 24 11.41 -15.33 8.28
CA CYS A 24 12.07 -14.18 7.66
C CYS A 24 11.19 -12.94 7.75
N ALA A 25 11.82 -11.77 7.90
CA ALA A 25 11.19 -10.47 7.76
C ALA A 25 12.16 -9.49 7.10
N ILE A 26 11.69 -8.73 6.13
CA ILE A 26 12.53 -7.81 5.37
C ILE A 26 11.77 -6.54 4.98
N GLN A 27 12.43 -5.40 5.13
CA GLN A 27 11.92 -4.12 4.67
C GLN A 27 12.27 -3.91 3.20
N GLU A 28 11.36 -3.32 2.46
CA GLU A 28 11.53 -2.99 1.04
C GLU A 28 12.76 -2.11 0.82
N GLU A 29 13.02 -1.15 1.71
CA GLU A 29 14.18 -0.25 1.65
C GLU A 29 15.54 -0.97 1.65
N ARG A 30 15.62 -2.19 2.19
CA ARG A 30 16.86 -2.99 2.18
C ARG A 30 17.23 -3.44 0.77
N LEU A 31 16.22 -3.66 -0.05
CA LEU A 31 16.36 -4.14 -1.42
C LEU A 31 16.39 -3.00 -2.44
N THR A 32 15.63 -1.93 -2.19
CA THR A 32 15.59 -0.76 -3.08
C THR A 32 16.70 0.23 -2.82
N LYS A 33 17.32 0.22 -1.62
CA LYS A 33 18.28 1.21 -1.14
C LYS A 33 17.70 2.63 -0.98
N ARG A 34 16.39 2.72 -0.85
CA ARG A 34 15.67 3.98 -0.64
C ARG A 34 15.08 4.01 0.75
N LYS A 35 15.45 5.02 1.53
CA LYS A 35 14.94 5.22 2.89
C LYS A 35 13.46 5.53 2.89
N ASN A 36 12.75 4.98 3.88
CA ASN A 36 11.32 5.20 4.09
C ASN A 36 10.47 4.79 2.86
N GLU A 37 10.89 3.72 2.19
CA GLU A 37 10.14 3.17 1.06
C GLU A 37 8.69 2.93 1.45
N LYS A 38 7.78 3.33 0.57
CA LYS A 38 6.35 3.34 0.83
C LYS A 38 5.61 2.55 -0.24
N GLY A 39 4.53 1.92 0.13
CA GLY A 39 3.69 1.19 -0.80
C GLY A 39 3.85 -0.32 -0.68
N PHE A 40 3.27 -1.07 -1.62
CA PHE A 40 3.34 -2.51 -1.61
C PHE A 40 4.79 -3.00 -1.76
N PRO A 41 5.31 -3.83 -0.86
CA PRO A 41 6.72 -4.22 -0.82
C PRO A 41 7.01 -5.32 -1.86
N VAL A 42 7.02 -4.96 -3.14
CA VAL A 42 7.14 -5.89 -4.28
C VAL A 42 8.42 -6.71 -4.21
N LYS A 43 9.56 -6.06 -3.94
CA LYS A 43 10.86 -6.76 -3.89
C LYS A 43 10.99 -7.62 -2.64
N ALA A 44 10.46 -7.15 -1.50
CA ALA A 44 10.47 -7.94 -0.27
C ALA A 44 9.62 -9.20 -0.42
N VAL A 45 8.41 -9.10 -0.98
CA VAL A 45 7.56 -10.26 -1.28
C VAL A 45 8.26 -11.20 -2.24
N LYS A 46 8.79 -10.69 -3.35
CA LYS A 46 9.53 -11.51 -4.32
C LYS A 46 10.72 -12.20 -3.68
N TYR A 47 11.50 -11.51 -2.88
CA TYR A 47 12.64 -12.08 -2.16
C TYR A 47 12.21 -13.27 -1.29
N LEU A 48 11.12 -13.14 -0.54
CA LEU A 48 10.61 -14.24 0.30
C LEU A 48 10.18 -15.44 -0.54
N LEU A 49 9.50 -15.22 -1.65
CA LEU A 49 9.06 -16.29 -2.54
C LEU A 49 10.25 -17.03 -3.17
N ASP A 50 11.23 -16.29 -3.67
CA ASP A 50 12.40 -16.83 -4.34
C ASP A 50 13.32 -17.58 -3.34
N GLU A 51 13.62 -16.98 -2.18
CA GLU A 51 14.54 -17.53 -1.17
C GLU A 51 14.02 -18.84 -0.56
N TYR A 52 12.70 -18.90 -0.31
CA TYR A 52 12.07 -20.06 0.30
C TYR A 52 11.42 -21.00 -0.73
N GLN A 53 11.64 -20.75 -2.03
CA GLN A 53 11.12 -21.56 -3.14
C GLN A 53 9.61 -21.79 -3.04
N LEU A 54 8.87 -20.75 -2.65
CA LEU A 54 7.43 -20.79 -2.50
C LEU A 54 6.75 -20.43 -3.83
N SER A 55 5.75 -21.22 -4.18
CA SER A 55 4.77 -20.86 -5.21
C SER A 55 3.56 -20.20 -4.57
N ASN A 56 2.80 -19.44 -5.36
CA ASN A 56 1.56 -18.80 -4.89
C ASN A 56 0.54 -19.82 -4.38
N ASP A 57 0.57 -21.05 -4.89
CA ASP A 57 -0.29 -22.14 -4.45
C ASP A 57 0.02 -22.61 -3.02
N ASN A 58 1.28 -22.51 -2.60
CA ASN A 58 1.72 -22.95 -1.27
C ASN A 58 1.32 -21.95 -0.17
N ILE A 59 0.98 -20.68 -0.52
CA ILE A 59 0.60 -19.67 0.45
C ILE A 59 -0.83 -19.92 0.91
N ASP A 60 -1.02 -20.07 2.21
CA ASP A 60 -2.35 -20.23 2.80
C ASP A 60 -3.04 -18.89 3.03
N ILE A 61 -2.29 -17.87 3.52
CA ILE A 61 -2.81 -16.55 3.85
C ILE A 61 -1.80 -15.46 3.44
N VAL A 62 -2.33 -14.39 2.87
CA VAL A 62 -1.67 -13.08 2.78
C VAL A 62 -2.30 -12.17 3.81
N ALA A 63 -1.55 -11.84 4.85
CA ALA A 63 -1.99 -11.01 5.96
C ALA A 63 -1.56 -9.56 5.75
N MET A 64 -2.52 -8.69 5.44
CA MET A 64 -2.32 -7.24 5.31
C MET A 64 -2.49 -6.59 6.68
N SER A 65 -1.50 -5.85 7.15
CA SER A 65 -1.50 -5.26 8.51
C SER A 65 -2.16 -3.88 8.59
N THR A 66 -3.02 -3.53 7.65
CA THR A 66 -3.66 -2.22 7.59
C THR A 66 -5.15 -2.36 7.32
N ILE A 67 -5.99 -2.13 8.31
CA ILE A 67 -7.45 -2.09 8.16
C ILE A 67 -7.90 -0.70 7.72
N GLU A 68 -7.52 0.33 8.50
CA GLU A 68 -7.87 1.70 8.17
C GLU A 68 -6.87 2.30 7.20
N ARG A 69 -7.37 2.83 6.09
CA ARG A 69 -6.55 3.44 5.04
C ARG A 69 -6.95 4.89 4.84
N THR A 70 -5.96 5.75 4.83
CA THR A 70 -6.14 7.14 4.39
C THR A 70 -5.99 7.24 2.89
N ASP A 71 -6.53 8.28 2.26
CA ASP A 71 -6.39 8.51 0.81
C ASP A 71 -4.92 8.49 0.34
N ILE A 72 -3.98 8.89 1.19
CA ILE A 72 -2.54 8.88 0.89
C ILE A 72 -1.98 7.45 0.84
N ASN A 73 -2.45 6.56 1.71
CA ASN A 73 -1.97 5.18 1.76
C ASN A 73 -2.45 4.33 0.58
N HIS A 74 -3.41 4.82 -0.17
CA HIS A 74 -3.97 4.13 -1.32
C HIS A 74 -3.14 4.27 -2.59
N PHE A 75 -2.23 5.25 -2.62
CA PHE A 75 -1.28 5.42 -3.72
C PHE A 75 -0.09 4.53 -3.54
N LYS A 76 -0.05 3.51 -4.37
CA LYS A 76 1.06 2.57 -4.42
C LYS A 76 1.83 2.82 -5.70
N TYR A 77 3.03 3.35 -5.52
CA TYR A 77 3.94 3.63 -6.62
C TYR A 77 4.72 2.39 -6.97
N PRO A 78 5.14 2.27 -8.22
CA PRO A 78 6.23 1.37 -8.50
C PRO A 78 7.43 1.77 -7.64
N ILE A 79 8.26 0.82 -7.36
CA ILE A 79 9.46 0.96 -6.53
C ILE A 79 10.34 2.17 -6.92
N ASP A 80 10.20 2.64 -8.16
CA ASP A 80 10.96 3.77 -8.68
C ASP A 80 10.47 5.15 -8.23
N THR A 81 9.28 5.23 -7.62
CA THR A 81 8.66 6.50 -7.26
C THR A 81 8.45 6.58 -5.75
N VAL A 82 9.27 7.35 -5.07
CA VAL A 82 9.17 7.59 -3.64
C VAL A 82 8.47 8.92 -3.40
N PHE A 83 7.63 8.98 -2.36
CA PHE A 83 7.06 10.23 -1.88
C PHE A 83 8.20 11.14 -1.38
N SER A 84 8.57 12.10 -2.19
CA SER A 84 9.74 12.95 -1.96
C SER A 84 9.48 14.03 -0.91
N VAL A 85 10.56 14.69 -0.45
CA VAL A 85 10.45 15.90 0.39
C VAL A 85 9.62 16.99 -0.31
N ASN A 86 9.76 17.12 -1.63
CA ASN A 86 8.97 18.08 -2.39
C ASN A 86 7.49 17.73 -2.39
N ASP A 87 7.12 16.46 -2.50
CA ASP A 87 5.72 16.03 -2.40
C ASP A 87 5.14 16.31 -1.02
N HIS A 88 5.94 16.12 0.03
CA HIS A 88 5.56 16.50 1.38
C HIS A 88 5.35 18.01 1.53
N LEU A 89 6.26 18.82 1.01
CA LEU A 89 6.13 20.28 1.03
C LEU A 89 4.91 20.76 0.24
N ASP A 90 4.63 20.14 -0.91
CA ASP A 90 3.46 20.44 -1.71
C ASP A 90 2.16 20.07 -0.97
N MET A 91 2.13 18.91 -0.32
CA MET A 91 1.01 18.51 0.53
C MET A 91 0.76 19.52 1.65
N MET A 92 1.83 19.95 2.32
CA MET A 92 1.72 20.96 3.38
C MET A 92 1.25 22.32 2.86
N ASN A 93 1.82 22.80 1.77
CA ASN A 93 1.57 24.16 1.27
C ASN A 93 0.29 24.26 0.42
N CYS A 94 -0.04 23.25 -0.37
CA CYS A 94 -1.18 23.29 -1.28
C CYS A 94 -2.47 22.70 -0.70
N TYR A 95 -2.36 21.84 0.32
CA TYR A 95 -3.53 21.20 0.93
C TYR A 95 -3.71 21.57 2.40
N TRP A 96 -2.80 21.17 3.30
CA TRP A 96 -3.01 21.30 4.73
C TRP A 96 -3.02 22.74 5.21
N LYS A 97 -2.07 23.57 4.80
CA LYS A 97 -1.99 24.97 5.23
C LYS A 97 -3.18 25.82 4.77
N PRO A 98 -3.64 25.77 3.50
CA PRO A 98 -4.88 26.42 3.10
C PRO A 98 -6.09 25.90 3.87
N LYS A 99 -6.25 24.59 3.98
CA LYS A 99 -7.36 23.94 4.69
C LYS A 99 -7.47 24.40 6.14
N LEU A 100 -6.37 24.37 6.89
CA LEU A 100 -6.34 24.81 8.28
C LEU A 100 -6.50 26.32 8.46
N SER A 101 -6.20 27.11 7.43
CA SER A 101 -6.36 28.57 7.41
C SER A 101 -7.72 29.01 6.87
N GLY A 102 -8.65 28.10 6.58
CA GLY A 102 -9.97 28.43 6.02
C GLY A 102 -9.93 29.00 4.61
N LYS A 103 -8.83 28.81 3.87
CA LYS A 103 -8.67 29.23 2.48
C LYS A 103 -9.12 28.15 1.53
N GLU A 104 -9.34 28.53 0.27
CA GLU A 104 -9.59 27.56 -0.80
C GLU A 104 -8.42 26.56 -0.93
N TYR A 105 -8.75 25.29 -1.05
CA TYR A 105 -7.79 24.19 -1.20
C TYR A 105 -8.37 23.10 -2.11
N PRO A 106 -7.52 22.27 -2.76
CA PRO A 106 -7.99 21.12 -3.54
C PRO A 106 -8.80 20.17 -2.67
N LYS A 107 -9.98 19.75 -3.13
CA LYS A 107 -10.87 18.88 -2.37
C LYS A 107 -10.21 17.52 -2.08
N HIS A 108 -9.48 17.01 -3.06
CA HIS A 108 -8.80 15.71 -3.01
C HIS A 108 -7.33 15.90 -3.41
N TYR A 109 -6.45 16.02 -2.41
CA TYR A 109 -5.02 16.24 -2.66
C TYR A 109 -4.42 15.21 -3.62
N ILE A 110 -4.74 13.94 -3.42
CA ILE A 110 -4.20 12.86 -4.23
C ILE A 110 -4.60 13.03 -5.69
N LYS A 111 -5.91 13.14 -5.96
CA LYS A 111 -6.44 13.29 -7.32
C LYS A 111 -6.04 14.60 -7.98
N ASP A 112 -6.14 15.68 -7.24
CA ASP A 112 -6.03 17.02 -7.80
C ASP A 112 -4.59 17.47 -8.03
N ILE A 113 -3.66 16.99 -7.23
CA ILE A 113 -2.25 17.42 -7.23
C ILE A 113 -1.33 16.25 -7.55
N PHE A 114 -1.39 15.18 -6.76
CA PHE A 114 -0.37 14.16 -6.74
C PHE A 114 -0.42 13.25 -7.97
N GLU A 115 -1.59 12.76 -8.37
CA GLU A 115 -1.75 11.95 -9.59
C GLU A 115 -1.24 12.63 -10.85
N LYS A 116 -1.36 13.96 -10.91
CA LYS A 116 -0.93 14.73 -12.08
C LYS A 116 0.60 14.78 -12.25
N LYS A 117 1.34 14.50 -11.20
CA LYS A 117 2.81 14.49 -11.22
C LYS A 117 3.41 13.19 -11.75
N TYR A 118 2.66 12.11 -11.69
CA TYR A 118 3.16 10.77 -11.95
C TYR A 118 2.39 10.10 -13.10
N PRO A 119 3.09 9.35 -13.96
CA PRO A 119 2.44 8.56 -15.00
C PRO A 119 1.48 7.55 -14.42
N GLN A 120 0.27 7.45 -14.99
CA GLN A 120 -0.79 6.57 -14.48
C GLN A 120 -0.43 5.08 -14.59
N GLU A 121 0.38 4.69 -15.56
CA GLU A 121 0.89 3.34 -15.71
C GLU A 121 1.79 2.88 -14.57
N ASN A 122 2.30 3.84 -13.80
CA ASN A 122 3.19 3.59 -12.67
C ASN A 122 2.45 3.40 -11.34
N ILE A 123 1.13 3.43 -11.33
CA ILE A 123 0.32 3.29 -10.11
C ILE A 123 -0.14 1.84 -9.95
N LEU A 124 0.28 1.19 -8.87
CA LEU A 124 -0.10 -0.21 -8.56
C LEU A 124 -1.58 -0.33 -8.23
N TYR A 125 -2.12 0.63 -7.47
CA TYR A 125 -3.53 0.69 -7.11
C TYR A 125 -4.18 1.89 -7.80
N LYS A 126 -5.06 1.63 -8.74
CA LYS A 126 -5.83 2.69 -9.38
C LYS A 126 -7.12 2.93 -8.61
N ILE A 127 -7.27 4.13 -8.08
CA ILE A 127 -8.49 4.58 -7.43
C ILE A 127 -9.41 5.16 -8.50
N PRO A 128 -10.61 4.61 -8.70
CA PRO A 128 -11.55 5.16 -9.68
C PRO A 128 -12.08 6.53 -9.22
N ASP A 129 -12.39 7.40 -10.16
CA ASP A 129 -12.92 8.73 -9.86
C ASP A 129 -14.18 8.70 -8.97
N SER A 130 -15.03 7.71 -9.19
CA SER A 130 -16.23 7.50 -8.37
C SER A 130 -15.97 7.27 -6.88
N TYR A 131 -14.76 6.87 -6.50
CA TYR A 131 -14.37 6.71 -5.10
C TYR A 131 -14.48 8.02 -4.33
N TYR A 132 -14.08 9.12 -4.94
CA TYR A 132 -14.05 10.43 -4.28
C TYR A 132 -15.45 11.03 -4.05
N ASP A 133 -16.46 10.52 -4.75
CA ASP A 133 -17.86 10.92 -4.59
C ASP A 133 -18.60 10.08 -3.54
N LEU A 134 -17.99 9.00 -3.03
CA LEU A 134 -18.59 8.15 -2.00
C LEU A 134 -18.62 8.85 -0.64
N PRO A 135 -19.62 8.56 0.19
CA PRO A 135 -19.60 8.85 1.62
C PRO A 135 -18.35 8.27 2.30
N VAL A 136 -17.88 8.90 3.37
CA VAL A 136 -16.65 8.47 4.07
C VAL A 136 -16.76 7.01 4.53
N GLU A 137 -17.94 6.62 5.00
CA GLU A 137 -18.24 5.29 5.52
C GLU A 137 -18.10 4.20 4.44
N GLU A 138 -18.45 4.52 3.20
CA GLU A 138 -18.37 3.58 2.06
C GLU A 138 -16.97 3.51 1.45
N ARG A 139 -16.14 4.53 1.68
CA ARG A 139 -14.77 4.58 1.12
C ARG A 139 -13.88 3.47 1.65
N GLN A 140 -14.02 3.12 2.93
CA GLN A 140 -13.21 2.08 3.55
C GLN A 140 -13.44 0.71 2.89
N GLU A 141 -14.69 0.33 2.70
CA GLU A 141 -15.02 -0.93 2.01
C GLU A 141 -14.52 -0.93 0.57
N LYS A 142 -14.72 0.19 -0.13
CA LYS A 142 -14.30 0.32 -1.53
C LYS A 142 -12.78 0.21 -1.69
N ILE A 143 -12.01 0.87 -0.82
CA ILE A 143 -10.55 0.81 -0.91
C ILE A 143 -10.01 -0.56 -0.53
N THR A 144 -10.62 -1.23 0.45
CA THR A 144 -10.29 -2.60 0.81
C THR A 144 -10.50 -3.54 -0.38
N SER A 145 -11.61 -3.42 -1.08
CA SER A 145 -11.90 -4.19 -2.31
C SER A 145 -10.85 -3.94 -3.40
N ILE A 146 -10.51 -2.67 -3.65
CA ILE A 146 -9.46 -2.30 -4.64
C ILE A 146 -8.11 -2.90 -4.26
N THR A 147 -7.77 -2.88 -2.97
CA THR A 147 -6.51 -3.46 -2.48
C THR A 147 -6.49 -4.97 -2.66
N ILE A 148 -7.57 -5.67 -2.34
CA ILE A 148 -7.69 -7.13 -2.56
C ILE A 148 -7.46 -7.45 -4.04
N ASP A 149 -8.11 -6.72 -4.95
CA ASP A 149 -7.96 -6.92 -6.39
C ASP A 149 -6.53 -6.71 -6.85
N ALA A 150 -5.87 -5.66 -6.35
CA ALA A 150 -4.49 -5.37 -6.70
C ALA A 150 -3.50 -6.40 -6.14
N VAL A 151 -3.62 -6.76 -4.86
CA VAL A 151 -2.74 -7.78 -4.23
C VAL A 151 -2.92 -9.13 -4.90
N SER A 152 -4.17 -9.55 -5.16
CA SER A 152 -4.48 -10.78 -5.87
C SER A 152 -3.79 -10.81 -7.24
N LYS A 153 -3.85 -9.71 -7.99
CA LYS A 153 -3.21 -9.60 -9.31
C LYS A 153 -1.69 -9.56 -9.24
N ILE A 154 -1.11 -8.83 -8.27
CA ILE A 154 0.34 -8.69 -8.12
C ILE A 154 0.98 -10.02 -7.71
N MET A 155 0.33 -10.74 -6.80
CA MET A 155 0.84 -12.00 -6.25
C MET A 155 0.32 -13.23 -6.98
N ASP A 156 -0.58 -13.07 -7.95
CA ASP A 156 -1.27 -14.17 -8.63
C ASP A 156 -1.87 -15.19 -7.62
N ILE A 157 -2.62 -14.68 -6.66
CA ILE A 157 -3.19 -15.46 -5.55
C ILE A 157 -4.69 -15.28 -5.45
N ASP A 158 -5.40 -16.31 -4.98
CA ASP A 158 -6.85 -16.22 -4.77
C ASP A 158 -7.21 -15.15 -3.73
N LYS A 159 -8.21 -14.32 -4.03
CA LYS A 159 -8.68 -13.23 -3.17
C LYS A 159 -9.12 -13.70 -1.78
N SER A 160 -9.63 -14.93 -1.67
CA SER A 160 -10.07 -15.50 -0.39
C SER A 160 -8.94 -15.72 0.60
N LYS A 161 -7.70 -15.82 0.12
CA LYS A 161 -6.49 -15.95 0.94
C LYS A 161 -6.00 -14.61 1.51
N ILE A 162 -6.51 -13.45 1.02
CA ILE A 162 -6.08 -12.13 1.47
C ILE A 162 -6.95 -11.71 2.65
N LYS A 163 -6.31 -11.42 3.78
CA LYS A 163 -6.94 -11.03 5.04
C LYS A 163 -6.34 -9.74 5.56
N PHE A 164 -7.18 -8.90 6.18
CA PHE A 164 -6.76 -7.66 6.79
C PHE A 164 -6.79 -7.77 8.31
N TYR A 165 -5.77 -7.26 8.94
CA TYR A 165 -5.62 -7.23 10.39
C TYR A 165 -5.31 -5.80 10.83
N ASP A 166 -5.87 -5.41 11.96
CA ASP A 166 -5.59 -4.11 12.55
C ASP A 166 -4.20 -4.11 13.19
N HIS A 167 -3.30 -3.28 12.67
CA HIS A 167 -1.94 -3.17 13.18
C HIS A 167 -1.84 -2.58 14.58
N HIS A 168 -2.92 -1.99 15.11
CA HIS A 168 -2.97 -1.52 16.50
C HIS A 168 -3.33 -2.63 17.48
N THR A 169 -3.82 -3.76 17.00
CA THR A 169 -4.26 -4.89 17.84
C THR A 169 -3.48 -6.18 17.61
N CYS A 170 -2.48 -6.16 16.72
CA CYS A 170 -1.60 -7.31 16.45
C CYS A 170 -0.41 -7.35 17.41
#